data_0af1de58f76f117aee48d736d125abb5
#
_entry.id   0af1de58f76f117aee48d736d125abb5
#
_cell.length_a   1.000
_cell.length_b   1.000
_cell.length_c   1.000
_cell.angle_alpha   90.00
_cell.angle_beta   90.00
_cell.angle_gamma   90.00
#
_symmetry.space_group_name_H-M   'P 1'
#
loop_
_entity.id
_entity.type
_entity.pdbx_description
1 polymer ?
#
loop_
_entity_poly.entity_id
_entity_poly.type
_entity_poly.pdbx_seq_one_letter_code
_entity_poly.pdbx_strand_id
1 'polypeptide(L)'
;DLALGISEAVRNVINKSSIKTEDISLVSLSTTLATNALVEDQGGRVALIFVGFRDGDLAKHSIHDALRGDPVLQSKGGHNHAGEETCQINVGEIRDWVLNLDGISAFAVASQFATRNAAHELQIMGLIKSLTDKPVTASHQLSAKLNGPRRALTAVLNARLIGIIDELIGRCEATLSNLKINAPLMVVRGDGALISSSEAREKPIETILSGPAASIAVSYTHLRAHETWS
;
A
#
# COMPACT_ATOMS: atom_id res chain seq x y z
N ASP A 1 -11.37 -12.20 -16.47
CA ASP A 1 -10.25 -12.66 -15.64
C ASP A 1 -9.02 -11.81 -15.94
N LEU A 2 -8.54 -11.06 -14.94
CA LEU A 2 -7.41 -10.11 -15.07
C LEU A 2 -6.11 -10.83 -15.52
N ALA A 3 -5.88 -12.05 -15.05
CA ALA A 3 -4.69 -12.83 -15.41
C ALA A 3 -4.67 -13.23 -16.90
N LEU A 4 -5.84 -13.59 -17.45
CA LEU A 4 -5.97 -13.89 -18.88
C LEU A 4 -5.68 -12.65 -19.71
N GLY A 5 -6.26 -11.49 -19.36
CA GLY A 5 -6.02 -10.25 -20.08
C GLY A 5 -4.55 -9.82 -20.08
N ILE A 6 -3.87 -9.92 -18.94
CA ILE A 6 -2.42 -9.62 -18.85
C ILE A 6 -1.61 -10.59 -19.70
N SER A 7 -1.88 -11.90 -19.60
CA SER A 7 -1.16 -12.92 -20.36
C SER A 7 -1.33 -12.77 -21.87
N GLU A 8 -2.55 -12.48 -22.32
CA GLU A 8 -2.83 -12.25 -23.74
C GLU A 8 -2.17 -10.95 -24.25
N ALA A 9 -2.22 -9.87 -23.48
CA ALA A 9 -1.59 -8.61 -23.84
C ALA A 9 -0.08 -8.76 -24.01
N VAL A 10 0.60 -9.39 -23.05
CA VAL A 10 2.05 -9.63 -23.09
C VAL A 10 2.42 -10.53 -24.28
N ARG A 11 1.70 -11.63 -24.49
CA ARG A 11 1.94 -12.53 -25.65
C ARG A 11 1.75 -11.81 -26.98
N ASN A 12 0.71 -11.00 -27.10
CA ASN A 12 0.43 -10.26 -28.33
C ASN A 12 1.54 -9.25 -28.64
N VAL A 13 2.07 -8.56 -27.62
CA VAL A 13 3.20 -7.62 -27.79
C VAL A 13 4.45 -8.36 -28.24
N ILE A 14 4.83 -9.46 -27.58
CA ILE A 14 6.00 -10.27 -27.93
C ILE A 14 5.89 -10.79 -29.37
N ASN A 15 4.74 -11.37 -29.74
CA ASN A 15 4.51 -11.93 -31.05
C ASN A 15 4.55 -10.85 -32.17
N LYS A 16 4.02 -9.67 -31.89
CA LYS A 16 4.01 -8.56 -32.88
C LYS A 16 5.36 -7.87 -33.02
N SER A 17 6.14 -7.79 -31.94
CA SER A 17 7.43 -7.09 -31.92
C SER A 17 8.59 -7.95 -32.40
N SER A 18 8.41 -9.27 -32.52
CA SER A 18 9.48 -10.24 -32.82
C SER A 18 10.68 -10.17 -31.85
N ILE A 19 10.48 -9.58 -30.66
CA ILE A 19 11.50 -9.49 -29.61
C ILE A 19 11.59 -10.84 -28.90
N LYS A 20 12.81 -11.29 -28.63
CA LYS A 20 13.00 -12.48 -27.80
C LYS A 20 12.78 -12.16 -26.33
N THR A 21 12.22 -13.09 -25.59
CA THR A 21 11.95 -12.90 -24.14
C THR A 21 13.23 -12.64 -23.34
N GLU A 22 14.36 -13.13 -23.78
CA GLU A 22 15.69 -12.90 -23.19
C GLU A 22 16.22 -11.48 -23.37
N ASP A 23 15.72 -10.72 -24.35
CA ASP A 23 16.10 -9.34 -24.62
C ASP A 23 15.27 -8.33 -23.79
N ILE A 24 14.28 -8.80 -23.05
CA ILE A 24 13.45 -7.96 -22.18
C ILE A 24 14.22 -7.69 -20.89
N SER A 25 14.63 -6.44 -20.66
CA SER A 25 15.41 -6.02 -19.49
C SER A 25 14.57 -5.52 -18.33
N LEU A 26 13.32 -5.12 -18.59
CA LEU A 26 12.40 -4.56 -17.59
C LEU A 26 10.94 -4.79 -18.00
N VAL A 27 10.10 -5.08 -17.03
CA VAL A 27 8.63 -5.04 -17.19
C VAL A 27 8.08 -4.00 -16.22
N SER A 28 7.31 -3.04 -16.72
CA SER A 28 6.64 -2.05 -15.88
C SER A 28 5.13 -2.26 -15.88
N LEU A 29 4.56 -2.31 -14.68
CA LEU A 29 3.12 -2.42 -14.46
C LEU A 29 2.57 -1.07 -14.04
N SER A 30 1.63 -0.54 -14.83
CA SER A 30 0.80 0.60 -14.45
C SER A 30 -0.64 0.14 -14.33
N THR A 31 -1.35 0.59 -13.31
CA THR A 31 -2.71 0.15 -13.05
C THR A 31 -3.56 1.25 -12.41
N THR A 32 -4.83 1.29 -12.75
CA THR A 32 -5.85 2.09 -12.06
C THR A 32 -6.56 1.30 -10.95
N LEU A 33 -6.14 0.04 -10.72
CA LEU A 33 -6.84 -0.86 -9.82
C LEU A 33 -6.95 -0.32 -8.39
N ALA A 34 -5.86 0.26 -7.84
CA ALA A 34 -5.86 0.87 -6.52
C ALA A 34 -6.82 2.06 -6.44
N THR A 35 -6.86 2.91 -7.47
CA THR A 35 -7.78 4.05 -7.53
C THR A 35 -9.22 3.58 -7.63
N ASN A 36 -9.50 2.63 -8.52
CA ASN A 36 -10.85 2.09 -8.71
C ASN A 36 -11.34 1.38 -7.45
N ALA A 37 -10.48 0.58 -6.79
CA ALA A 37 -10.83 -0.10 -5.56
C ALA A 37 -11.26 0.86 -4.44
N LEU A 38 -10.60 2.02 -4.32
CA LEU A 38 -10.99 3.04 -3.33
C LEU A 38 -12.29 3.76 -3.71
N VAL A 39 -12.49 4.05 -5.00
CA VAL A 39 -13.70 4.73 -5.50
C VAL A 39 -14.93 3.82 -5.44
N GLU A 40 -14.76 2.54 -5.77
CA GLU A 40 -15.82 1.53 -5.79
C GLU A 40 -16.01 0.81 -4.44
N ASP A 41 -15.38 1.33 -3.39
CA ASP A 41 -15.48 0.77 -2.05
C ASP A 41 -15.05 -0.70 -1.93
N GLN A 42 -14.11 -1.12 -2.76
CA GLN A 42 -13.51 -2.45 -2.75
C GLN A 42 -12.32 -2.52 -1.75
N GLY A 43 -11.89 -3.74 -1.48
CA GLY A 43 -10.75 -4.04 -0.61
C GLY A 43 -11.13 -4.80 0.64
N GLY A 44 -10.12 -5.26 1.36
CA GLY A 44 -10.30 -6.07 2.55
C GLY A 44 -10.77 -5.29 3.77
N ARG A 45 -11.36 -5.97 4.76
CA ARG A 45 -11.67 -5.38 6.07
C ARG A 45 -10.39 -5.06 6.83
N VAL A 46 -10.33 -3.88 7.43
CA VAL A 46 -9.14 -3.36 8.12
C VAL A 46 -9.45 -3.10 9.59
N ALA A 47 -8.58 -3.56 10.49
CA ALA A 47 -8.67 -3.20 11.90
C ALA A 47 -7.68 -2.06 12.19
N LEU A 48 -8.17 -0.94 12.73
CA LEU A 48 -7.35 0.22 13.10
C LEU A 48 -7.01 0.21 14.59
N ILE A 49 -5.72 0.28 14.94
CA ILE A 49 -5.25 0.57 16.28
C ILE A 49 -4.78 2.02 16.32
N PHE A 50 -5.47 2.84 17.11
CA PHE A 50 -5.36 4.30 17.14
C PHE A 50 -4.89 4.75 18.53
N VAL A 51 -3.60 5.06 18.67
CA VAL A 51 -2.90 5.16 19.95
C VAL A 51 -2.61 6.60 20.35
N GLY A 52 -3.04 7.01 21.54
CA GLY A 52 -2.71 8.29 22.16
C GLY A 52 -3.42 9.50 21.55
N PHE A 53 -4.43 9.30 20.73
CA PHE A 53 -5.24 10.37 20.16
C PHE A 53 -6.38 10.75 21.10
N ARG A 54 -6.93 11.95 20.92
CA ARG A 54 -8.03 12.48 21.71
C ARG A 54 -9.37 12.00 21.18
N ASP A 55 -10.39 12.03 22.03
CA ASP A 55 -11.76 11.86 21.60
C ASP A 55 -12.11 12.86 20.50
N GLY A 56 -12.75 12.37 19.44
CA GLY A 56 -13.08 13.16 18.25
C GLY A 56 -11.98 13.24 17.17
N ASP A 57 -10.75 12.81 17.43
CA ASP A 57 -9.72 12.77 16.37
C ASP A 57 -10.05 11.73 15.27
N LEU A 58 -10.79 10.69 15.61
CA LEU A 58 -11.32 9.69 14.66
C LEU A 58 -12.32 10.29 13.66
N ALA A 59 -13.08 11.32 14.07
CA ALA A 59 -14.02 12.01 13.18
C ALA A 59 -13.32 12.96 12.19
N LYS A 60 -12.03 13.20 12.37
CA LYS A 60 -11.28 14.08 11.49
C LYS A 60 -10.84 13.36 10.21
N HIS A 61 -10.76 14.12 9.15
CA HIS A 61 -10.23 13.66 7.86
C HIS A 61 -10.90 12.41 7.26
N SER A 62 -12.22 12.23 7.49
CA SER A 62 -13.00 11.10 6.93
C SER A 62 -12.45 9.71 7.29
N ILE A 63 -11.84 9.55 8.47
CA ILE A 63 -11.35 8.23 8.92
C ILE A 63 -12.53 7.26 9.05
N HIS A 64 -13.66 7.72 9.59
CA HIS A 64 -14.88 6.91 9.70
C HIS A 64 -15.38 6.42 8.35
N ASP A 65 -15.37 7.28 7.34
CA ASP A 65 -15.81 6.94 5.99
C ASP A 65 -14.87 5.87 5.40
N ALA A 66 -13.57 6.02 5.60
CA ALA A 66 -12.56 5.06 5.14
C ALA A 66 -12.65 3.71 5.88
N LEU A 67 -13.06 3.70 7.14
CA LEU A 67 -13.23 2.48 7.92
C LEU A 67 -14.49 1.70 7.54
N ARG A 68 -15.57 2.37 7.11
CA ARG A 68 -16.80 1.69 6.65
C ARG A 68 -17.39 0.73 7.68
N GLY A 69 -17.31 1.08 8.96
CA GLY A 69 -17.74 0.22 10.06
C GLY A 69 -16.75 -0.87 10.48
N ASP A 70 -15.55 -0.86 9.91
CA ASP A 70 -14.46 -1.74 10.34
C ASP A 70 -14.01 -1.41 11.78
N PRO A 71 -13.49 -2.41 12.52
CA PRO A 71 -13.18 -2.25 13.93
C PRO A 71 -12.04 -1.28 14.22
N VAL A 72 -12.20 -0.52 15.30
CA VAL A 72 -11.19 0.42 15.79
C VAL A 72 -10.96 0.20 17.27
N LEU A 73 -9.68 0.07 17.65
CA LEU A 73 -9.25 0.17 19.05
C LEU A 73 -8.63 1.54 19.28
N GLN A 74 -9.26 2.37 20.12
CA GLN A 74 -8.62 3.55 20.67
C GLN A 74 -7.92 3.17 21.97
N SER A 75 -6.58 3.17 21.96
CA SER A 75 -5.78 2.79 23.12
C SER A 75 -4.99 3.98 23.67
N LYS A 76 -4.73 3.94 24.96
CA LYS A 76 -3.80 4.88 25.62
C LYS A 76 -2.39 4.67 25.09
N GLY A 77 -1.56 5.70 25.18
CA GLY A 77 -0.18 5.69 24.70
C GLY A 77 0.18 7.03 24.03
N GLY A 78 1.16 6.96 23.14
CA GLY A 78 1.59 8.10 22.35
C GLY A 78 2.82 8.81 22.90
N HIS A 79 3.32 9.71 22.10
CA HIS A 79 4.48 10.55 22.39
C HIS A 79 4.09 12.04 22.33
N ASN A 80 4.94 12.91 22.85
CA ASN A 80 4.80 14.34 22.68
C ASN A 80 5.53 14.84 21.41
N HIS A 81 5.48 16.15 21.17
CA HIS A 81 6.14 16.77 20.01
C HIS A 81 7.66 16.64 19.99
N ALA A 82 8.29 16.37 21.14
CA ALA A 82 9.72 16.10 21.27
C ALA A 82 10.08 14.62 21.02
N GLY A 83 9.09 13.72 20.96
CA GLY A 83 9.28 12.28 20.82
C GLY A 83 9.42 11.54 22.16
N GLU A 84 9.15 12.21 23.28
CA GLU A 84 9.15 11.57 24.59
C GLU A 84 7.83 10.82 24.81
N GLU A 85 7.91 9.63 25.41
CA GLU A 85 6.73 8.84 25.72
C GLU A 85 5.88 9.53 26.78
N THR A 86 4.61 9.78 26.47
CA THR A 86 3.67 10.41 27.41
C THR A 86 2.87 9.39 28.21
N CYS A 87 2.65 8.23 27.67
CA CYS A 87 1.95 7.13 28.29
C CYS A 87 2.35 5.83 27.61
N GLN A 88 2.54 4.76 28.36
CA GLN A 88 2.81 3.43 27.82
C GLN A 88 1.56 2.84 27.16
N ILE A 89 1.76 2.02 26.12
CA ILE A 89 0.67 1.26 25.53
C ILE A 89 0.29 0.07 26.42
N ASN A 90 -0.99 -0.26 26.42
CA ASN A 90 -1.48 -1.48 27.07
C ASN A 90 -1.39 -2.67 26.09
N VAL A 91 -0.26 -3.38 26.13
CA VAL A 91 -0.01 -4.53 25.25
C VAL A 91 -1.03 -5.65 25.45
N GLY A 92 -1.52 -5.86 26.68
CA GLY A 92 -2.53 -6.87 26.99
C GLY A 92 -3.87 -6.55 26.32
N GLU A 93 -4.34 -5.33 26.44
CA GLU A 93 -5.56 -4.85 25.78
C GLU A 93 -5.49 -5.04 24.26
N ILE A 94 -4.38 -4.63 23.65
CA ILE A 94 -4.19 -4.74 22.20
C ILE A 94 -4.17 -6.21 21.77
N ARG A 95 -3.45 -7.07 22.53
CA ARG A 95 -3.38 -8.51 22.28
C ARG A 95 -4.76 -9.15 22.30
N ASP A 96 -5.50 -8.92 23.39
CA ASP A 96 -6.81 -9.53 23.58
C ASP A 96 -7.78 -9.05 22.51
N TRP A 97 -7.72 -7.75 22.14
CA TRP A 97 -8.55 -7.22 21.06
C TRP A 97 -8.21 -7.86 19.71
N VAL A 98 -6.93 -7.98 19.35
CA VAL A 98 -6.49 -8.61 18.08
C VAL A 98 -6.94 -10.06 17.99
N LEU A 99 -6.84 -10.84 19.07
CA LEU A 99 -7.23 -12.25 19.11
C LEU A 99 -8.74 -12.47 19.00
N ASN A 100 -9.56 -11.48 19.36
CA ASN A 100 -11.03 -11.56 19.29
C ASN A 100 -11.60 -11.01 17.96
N LEU A 101 -10.75 -10.64 16.99
CA LEU A 101 -11.21 -10.12 15.71
C LEU A 101 -11.33 -11.23 14.66
N ASP A 102 -12.49 -11.26 13.98
CA ASP A 102 -12.73 -12.15 12.87
C ASP A 102 -12.89 -11.41 11.53
N GLY A 103 -12.49 -12.09 10.45
CA GLY A 103 -12.71 -11.61 9.09
C GLY A 103 -11.89 -10.37 8.71
N ILE A 104 -10.80 -10.08 9.44
CA ILE A 104 -9.87 -8.98 9.15
C ILE A 104 -8.85 -9.44 8.12
N SER A 105 -8.64 -8.62 7.08
CA SER A 105 -7.66 -8.85 6.03
C SER A 105 -6.30 -8.21 6.32
N ALA A 106 -6.29 -7.07 7.01
CA ALA A 106 -5.06 -6.32 7.35
C ALA A 106 -5.27 -5.43 8.56
N PHE A 107 -4.18 -5.02 9.20
CA PHE A 107 -4.17 -4.08 10.30
C PHE A 107 -3.55 -2.74 9.88
N ALA A 108 -4.10 -1.65 10.39
CA ALA A 108 -3.51 -0.32 10.35
C ALA A 108 -3.16 0.14 11.77
N VAL A 109 -1.98 0.70 11.97
CA VAL A 109 -1.53 1.21 13.25
C VAL A 109 -1.13 2.68 13.10
N ALA A 110 -1.69 3.54 13.93
CA ALA A 110 -1.32 4.93 13.97
C ALA A 110 -1.17 5.40 15.42
N SER A 111 -0.03 6.02 15.74
CA SER A 111 0.17 6.62 17.04
C SER A 111 0.47 8.11 16.97
N GLN A 112 0.12 8.82 18.06
CA GLN A 112 0.39 10.24 18.16
C GLN A 112 1.92 10.48 18.14
N PHE A 113 2.35 11.41 17.28
CA PHE A 113 3.76 11.75 17.07
C PHE A 113 4.68 10.57 16.65
N ALA A 114 4.14 9.53 16.02
CA ALA A 114 4.93 8.41 15.50
C ALA A 114 6.08 8.82 14.56
N THR A 115 5.96 9.97 13.90
CA THR A 115 7.04 10.52 13.05
C THR A 115 8.21 11.10 13.85
N ARG A 116 8.05 11.33 15.15
CA ARG A 116 9.11 11.72 16.08
C ARG A 116 9.69 10.51 16.79
N ASN A 117 8.80 9.59 17.19
CA ASN A 117 9.20 8.33 17.81
C ASN A 117 8.19 7.24 17.42
N ALA A 118 8.65 6.27 16.65
CA ALA A 118 7.84 5.19 16.13
C ALA A 118 7.70 3.98 17.09
N ALA A 119 8.27 4.03 18.29
CA ALA A 119 8.39 2.89 19.19
C ALA A 119 7.07 2.16 19.41
N HIS A 120 5.97 2.88 19.67
CA HIS A 120 4.65 2.27 19.87
C HIS A 120 4.14 1.56 18.61
N GLU A 121 4.24 2.18 17.43
CA GLU A 121 3.81 1.53 16.19
C GLU A 121 4.64 0.29 15.90
N LEU A 122 5.96 0.34 16.11
CA LEU A 122 6.86 -0.80 15.91
C LEU A 122 6.56 -1.95 16.90
N GLN A 123 6.30 -1.63 18.17
CA GLN A 123 5.94 -2.61 19.18
C GLN A 123 4.61 -3.30 18.85
N ILE A 124 3.60 -2.54 18.44
CA ILE A 124 2.29 -3.07 18.04
C ILE A 124 2.41 -3.93 16.77
N MET A 125 3.19 -3.47 15.76
CA MET A 125 3.46 -4.28 14.57
C MET A 125 4.11 -5.62 14.92
N GLY A 126 5.11 -5.62 15.80
CA GLY A 126 5.76 -6.84 16.27
C GLY A 126 4.79 -7.77 16.99
N LEU A 127 3.91 -7.22 17.83
CA LEU A 127 2.86 -7.98 18.49
C LEU A 127 1.89 -8.62 17.50
N ILE A 128 1.34 -7.86 16.55
CA ILE A 128 0.39 -8.38 15.56
C ILE A 128 1.04 -9.48 14.71
N LYS A 129 2.27 -9.28 14.26
CA LYS A 129 3.02 -10.28 13.49
C LYS A 129 3.31 -11.56 14.29
N SER A 130 3.38 -11.48 15.62
CA SER A 130 3.53 -12.67 16.48
C SER A 130 2.23 -13.43 16.73
N LEU A 131 1.09 -12.76 16.56
CA LEU A 131 -0.25 -13.31 16.82
C LEU A 131 -0.97 -13.76 15.56
N THR A 132 -0.67 -13.14 14.41
CA THR A 132 -1.38 -13.36 13.15
C THR A 132 -0.40 -13.34 11.97
N ASP A 133 -0.82 -13.92 10.85
CA ASP A 133 -0.16 -13.85 9.54
C ASP A 133 -0.60 -12.64 8.70
N LYS A 134 -1.44 -11.76 9.27
CA LYS A 134 -2.02 -10.64 8.53
C LYS A 134 -1.03 -9.49 8.35
N PRO A 135 -1.07 -8.82 7.19
CA PRO A 135 -0.24 -7.64 6.95
C PRO A 135 -0.61 -6.49 7.90
N VAL A 136 0.41 -5.73 8.28
CA VAL A 136 0.29 -4.58 9.18
C VAL A 136 0.91 -3.35 8.52
N THR A 137 0.15 -2.28 8.44
CA THR A 137 0.60 -0.97 7.97
C THR A 137 0.78 -0.02 9.14
N ALA A 138 1.99 0.51 9.34
CA ALA A 138 2.26 1.55 10.33
C ALA A 138 2.29 2.94 9.68
N SER A 139 1.67 3.91 10.34
CA SER A 139 1.46 5.25 9.77
C SER A 139 2.76 6.02 9.50
N HIS A 140 3.80 5.82 10.32
CA HIS A 140 5.10 6.46 10.16
C HIS A 140 5.86 6.00 8.91
N GLN A 141 5.56 4.80 8.39
CA GLN A 141 6.19 4.26 7.19
C GLN A 141 5.68 4.89 5.89
N LEU A 142 4.47 5.48 5.94
CA LEU A 142 3.81 6.05 4.77
C LEU A 142 3.96 7.57 4.67
N SER A 143 4.19 8.26 5.77
CA SER A 143 4.27 9.72 5.76
C SER A 143 5.06 10.27 6.93
N ALA A 144 5.96 11.21 6.64
CA ALA A 144 6.71 11.97 7.63
C ALA A 144 5.93 13.19 8.18
N LYS A 145 4.70 13.44 7.74
CA LYS A 145 3.91 14.60 8.17
C LYS A 145 3.38 14.42 9.59
N LEU A 146 3.35 15.52 10.36
CA LEU A 146 2.95 15.50 11.77
C LEU A 146 1.44 15.25 12.01
N ASN A 147 0.57 15.46 11.02
CA ASN A 147 -0.87 15.28 11.17
C ASN A 147 -1.23 13.80 11.39
N GLY A 148 -1.36 13.39 12.65
CA GLY A 148 -1.63 12.02 13.06
C GLY A 148 -2.91 11.42 12.48
N PRO A 149 -4.07 12.07 12.59
CA PRO A 149 -5.31 11.57 11.99
C PRO A 149 -5.21 11.37 10.48
N ARG A 150 -4.56 12.27 9.76
CA ARG A 150 -4.35 12.11 8.31
C ARG A 150 -3.42 10.94 7.98
N ARG A 151 -2.40 10.69 8.81
CA ARG A 151 -1.56 9.49 8.66
C ARG A 151 -2.35 8.21 8.92
N ALA A 152 -3.24 8.22 9.94
CA ALA A 152 -4.11 7.10 10.22
C ALA A 152 -5.01 6.76 9.02
N LEU A 153 -5.63 7.78 8.41
CA LEU A 153 -6.39 7.61 7.17
C LEU A 153 -5.55 6.93 6.08
N THR A 154 -4.34 7.44 5.84
CA THR A 154 -3.44 6.87 4.83
C THR A 154 -3.10 5.41 5.15
N ALA A 155 -2.86 5.08 6.43
CA ALA A 155 -2.57 3.71 6.86
C ALA A 155 -3.78 2.77 6.66
N VAL A 156 -4.99 3.22 6.95
CA VAL A 156 -6.22 2.44 6.70
C VAL A 156 -6.40 2.17 5.21
N LEU A 157 -6.28 3.20 4.36
CA LEU A 157 -6.42 3.05 2.91
C LEU A 157 -5.33 2.12 2.34
N ASN A 158 -4.09 2.24 2.81
CA ASN A 158 -3.00 1.35 2.40
C ASN A 158 -3.30 -0.10 2.78
N ALA A 159 -3.66 -0.35 4.03
CA ALA A 159 -3.97 -1.68 4.52
C ALA A 159 -5.12 -2.35 3.73
N ARG A 160 -6.12 -1.56 3.33
CA ARG A 160 -7.26 -2.01 2.53
C ARG A 160 -6.87 -2.47 1.13
N LEU A 161 -5.84 -1.87 0.55
CA LEU A 161 -5.37 -2.16 -0.81
C LEU A 161 -4.39 -3.34 -0.89
N ILE A 162 -3.76 -3.75 0.22
CA ILE A 162 -2.67 -4.74 0.20
C ILE A 162 -3.08 -6.01 -0.53
N GLY A 163 -4.21 -6.62 -0.19
CA GLY A 163 -4.65 -7.86 -0.81
C GLY A 163 -4.88 -7.77 -2.32
N ILE A 164 -5.47 -6.66 -2.77
CA ILE A 164 -5.77 -6.42 -4.19
C ILE A 164 -4.48 -6.28 -5.00
N ILE A 165 -3.54 -5.49 -4.50
CA ILE A 165 -2.27 -5.24 -5.21
C ILE A 165 -1.35 -6.44 -5.14
N ASP A 166 -1.33 -7.17 -4.02
CA ASP A 166 -0.57 -8.42 -3.91
C ASP A 166 -1.05 -9.46 -4.91
N GLU A 167 -2.36 -9.64 -5.05
CA GLU A 167 -2.95 -10.55 -6.04
C GLU A 167 -2.61 -10.13 -7.48
N LEU A 168 -2.70 -8.84 -7.82
CA LEU A 168 -2.34 -8.33 -9.14
C LEU A 168 -0.88 -8.61 -9.47
N ILE A 169 0.04 -8.25 -8.55
CA ILE A 169 1.47 -8.45 -8.73
C ILE A 169 1.80 -9.95 -8.87
N GLY A 170 1.22 -10.80 -8.00
CA GLY A 170 1.41 -12.24 -8.07
C GLY A 170 0.98 -12.85 -9.40
N ARG A 171 -0.15 -12.40 -9.95
CA ARG A 171 -0.61 -12.82 -11.28
C ARG A 171 0.31 -12.34 -12.40
N CYS A 172 0.86 -11.13 -12.31
CA CYS A 172 1.85 -10.63 -13.26
C CYS A 172 3.14 -11.47 -13.21
N GLU A 173 3.69 -11.70 -12.02
CA GLU A 173 4.91 -12.51 -11.84
C GLU A 173 4.74 -13.94 -12.35
N ALA A 174 3.60 -14.57 -12.05
CA ALA A 174 3.28 -15.90 -12.59
C ALA A 174 3.21 -15.91 -14.13
N THR A 175 2.62 -14.86 -14.72
CA THR A 175 2.58 -14.72 -16.19
C THR A 175 3.96 -14.58 -16.79
N LEU A 176 4.83 -13.73 -16.21
CA LEU A 176 6.21 -13.55 -16.67
C LEU A 176 7.02 -14.84 -16.58
N SER A 177 6.89 -15.56 -15.46
CA SER A 177 7.52 -16.87 -15.26
C SER A 177 7.07 -17.89 -16.32
N ASN A 178 5.77 -17.99 -16.58
CA ASN A 178 5.21 -18.88 -17.60
C ASN A 178 5.71 -18.57 -19.03
N LEU A 179 5.98 -17.30 -19.30
CA LEU A 179 6.51 -16.82 -20.58
C LEU A 179 8.05 -16.85 -20.62
N LYS A 180 8.72 -17.33 -19.57
CA LYS A 180 10.17 -17.37 -19.40
C LYS A 180 10.83 -15.98 -19.55
N ILE A 181 10.16 -14.95 -19.06
CA ILE A 181 10.68 -13.58 -19.00
C ILE A 181 11.33 -13.40 -17.63
N ASN A 182 12.66 -13.26 -17.61
CA ASN A 182 13.45 -13.12 -16.37
C ASN A 182 13.70 -11.65 -15.98
N ALA A 183 12.99 -10.71 -16.61
CA ALA A 183 13.11 -9.29 -16.32
C ALA A 183 12.42 -8.92 -14.98
N PRO A 184 12.97 -7.97 -14.21
CA PRO A 184 12.34 -7.50 -12.98
C PRO A 184 11.00 -6.81 -13.29
N LEU A 185 9.99 -7.11 -12.46
CA LEU A 185 8.70 -6.43 -12.48
C LEU A 185 8.79 -5.19 -11.59
N MET A 186 8.63 -4.04 -12.20
CA MET A 186 8.52 -2.75 -11.52
C MET A 186 7.08 -2.23 -11.61
N VAL A 187 6.67 -1.45 -10.63
CA VAL A 187 5.33 -0.85 -10.59
C VAL A 187 5.44 0.66 -10.69
N VAL A 188 4.58 1.28 -11.50
CA VAL A 188 4.56 2.74 -11.64
C VAL A 188 3.87 3.35 -10.44
N ARG A 189 4.54 4.30 -9.79
CA ARG A 189 4.02 5.12 -8.70
C ARG A 189 3.20 6.29 -9.23
N GLY A 190 2.36 6.89 -8.38
CA GLY A 190 1.48 7.99 -8.78
C GLY A 190 2.19 9.27 -9.28
N ASP A 191 3.48 9.44 -9.01
CA ASP A 191 4.33 10.51 -9.54
C ASP A 191 5.11 10.12 -10.80
N GLY A 192 4.91 8.90 -11.31
CA GLY A 192 5.58 8.37 -12.50
C GLY A 192 6.89 7.66 -12.25
N ALA A 193 7.40 7.63 -11.02
CA ALA A 193 8.57 6.84 -10.67
C ALA A 193 8.28 5.33 -10.68
N LEU A 194 9.33 4.52 -10.86
CA LEU A 194 9.24 3.08 -10.75
C LEU A 194 9.65 2.63 -9.34
N ILE A 195 8.84 1.77 -8.75
CA ILE A 195 9.15 1.10 -7.49
C ILE A 195 9.17 -0.42 -7.71
N SER A 196 9.86 -1.16 -6.83
CA SER A 196 9.88 -2.61 -6.90
C SER A 196 8.50 -3.22 -6.63
N SER A 197 8.26 -4.42 -7.15
CA SER A 197 7.03 -5.16 -6.84
C SER A 197 6.86 -5.42 -5.34
N SER A 198 7.96 -5.65 -4.61
CA SER A 198 7.93 -5.79 -3.15
C SER A 198 7.51 -4.52 -2.44
N GLU A 199 8.02 -3.35 -2.83
CA GLU A 199 7.63 -2.07 -2.24
C GLU A 199 6.17 -1.72 -2.56
N ALA A 200 5.70 -2.02 -3.77
CA ALA A 200 4.30 -1.82 -4.15
C ALA A 200 3.34 -2.71 -3.35
N ARG A 201 3.76 -3.92 -2.94
CA ARG A 201 2.99 -4.78 -2.03
C ARG A 201 2.88 -4.21 -0.62
N GLU A 202 3.94 -3.58 -0.12
CA GLU A 202 3.94 -2.97 1.21
C GLU A 202 3.20 -1.64 1.24
N LYS A 203 3.34 -0.85 0.17
CA LYS A 203 2.79 0.51 0.07
C LYS A 203 1.91 0.70 -1.17
N PRO A 204 0.86 -0.11 -1.33
CA PRO A 204 -0.02 -0.01 -2.50
C PRO A 204 -0.68 1.36 -2.69
N ILE A 205 -0.82 2.15 -1.62
CA ILE A 205 -1.33 3.53 -1.69
C ILE A 205 -0.48 4.43 -2.62
N GLU A 206 0.80 4.14 -2.80
CA GLU A 206 1.68 4.91 -3.67
C GLU A 206 1.42 4.65 -5.17
N THR A 207 0.69 3.58 -5.51
CA THR A 207 0.32 3.27 -6.90
C THR A 207 -0.92 4.00 -7.39
N ILE A 208 -1.59 4.76 -6.53
CA ILE A 208 -2.77 5.55 -6.89
C ILE A 208 -2.38 6.58 -7.95
N LEU A 209 -3.23 6.70 -8.99
CA LEU A 209 -3.02 7.58 -10.15
C LEU A 209 -1.80 7.22 -11.03
N SER A 210 -1.26 6.02 -10.91
CA SER A 210 -0.12 5.56 -11.71
C SER A 210 -0.43 5.47 -13.22
N GLY A 211 -1.68 5.22 -13.60
CA GLY A 211 -2.10 5.14 -15.01
C GLY A 211 -1.86 6.46 -15.78
N PRO A 212 -2.39 7.61 -15.34
CA PRO A 212 -2.09 8.91 -15.94
C PRO A 212 -0.60 9.26 -15.91
N ALA A 213 0.09 8.97 -14.80
CA ALA A 213 1.52 9.25 -14.66
C ALA A 213 2.37 8.47 -15.67
N ALA A 214 2.08 7.19 -15.87
CA ALA A 214 2.75 6.37 -16.87
C ALA A 214 2.51 6.87 -18.30
N SER A 215 1.29 7.28 -18.62
CA SER A 215 0.96 7.82 -19.95
C SER A 215 1.74 9.10 -20.26
N ILE A 216 1.91 9.98 -19.28
CA ILE A 216 2.73 11.19 -19.41
C ILE A 216 4.19 10.83 -19.62
N ALA A 217 4.74 9.90 -18.82
CA ALA A 217 6.13 9.48 -18.93
C ALA A 217 6.46 8.87 -20.31
N VAL A 218 5.57 8.01 -20.84
CA VAL A 218 5.72 7.44 -22.19
C VAL A 218 5.67 8.51 -23.26
N SER A 219 4.72 9.46 -23.18
CA SER A 219 4.63 10.57 -24.14
C SER A 219 5.88 11.43 -24.16
N TYR A 220 6.48 11.70 -23.00
CA TYR A 220 7.70 12.50 -22.88
C TYR A 220 8.92 11.79 -23.49
N THR A 221 9.04 10.48 -23.33
CA THR A 221 10.14 9.70 -23.93
C THR A 221 10.02 9.60 -25.44
N HIS A 222 8.80 9.45 -25.98
CA HIS A 222 8.57 9.46 -27.42
C HIS A 222 8.83 10.82 -28.05
N LEU A 223 8.42 11.91 -27.45
CA LEU A 223 8.68 13.27 -27.97
C LEU A 223 10.18 13.57 -28.01
N ARG A 224 10.95 13.22 -26.96
CA ARG A 224 12.41 13.39 -26.99
C ARG A 224 13.14 12.54 -28.03
N ALA A 225 12.66 11.33 -28.29
CA ALA A 225 13.25 10.47 -29.32
C ALA A 225 13.11 11.07 -30.74
N HIS A 226 12.06 11.86 -30.98
CA HIS A 226 11.87 12.58 -32.26
C HIS A 226 12.71 13.86 -32.40
N GLU A 227 13.02 14.53 -31.29
CA GLU A 227 13.84 15.75 -31.29
C GLU A 227 15.35 15.52 -31.50
N THR A 228 15.84 14.30 -31.27
CA THR A 228 17.25 13.94 -31.43
C THR A 228 17.62 13.48 -32.84
N TRP A 229 16.70 13.48 -33.79
CA TRP A 229 16.88 13.05 -35.19
C TRP A 229 16.67 14.20 -36.22
N SER A 230 16.70 15.45 -35.79
CA SER A 230 16.64 16.64 -36.68
C SER A 230 17.95 17.41 -36.71
#